data_a89a7566993d0446872f24d4d13c261c
#
_entry.id   a89a7566993d0446872f24d4d13c261c
#
_cell.length_a   1.000
_cell.length_b   1.000
_cell.length_c   1.000
_cell.angle_alpha   90.00
_cell.angle_beta   90.00
_cell.angle_gamma   90.00
#
_symmetry.space_group_name_H-M   'P 1'
#
loop_
_entity.id
_entity.type
_entity.pdbx_description
1 polymer ?
#
loop_
_entity_poly.entity_id
_entity_poly.type
_entity_poly.pdbx_seq_one_letter_code
_entity_poly.pdbx_strand_id
1 'polypeptide(L)'
;MDIGSKLKEIRTLKGLTQEELADRAELSKGFISQLERNLTSPSIATLTDILQCLGTTLGEFFNETPEEQVVFGKADYFEKYDAEQKNEIRWIIPNAQKNMMEPILITLEAGGSTYPDNPHEGEEFGYVLQGSISIHIGSKTYRAKKGESFYFTPDKKHYLTSRHGASLIWVSTPPSF
;
A
#
# COMPACT_ATOMS: atom_id res chain seq x y z
N MET A 1 -8.39 -12.93 3.59
CA MET A 1 -8.96 -13.56 2.39
C MET A 1 -9.34 -14.99 2.74
N ASP A 2 -10.55 -15.41 2.44
CA ASP A 2 -11.07 -16.74 2.74
C ASP A 2 -10.97 -17.63 1.48
N ILE A 3 -9.82 -18.30 1.32
CA ILE A 3 -9.54 -19.17 0.17
C ILE A 3 -10.49 -20.36 0.12
N GLY A 4 -10.79 -20.97 1.28
CA GLY A 4 -11.60 -22.17 1.32
C GLY A 4 -13.05 -21.94 0.92
N SER A 5 -13.69 -20.89 1.43
CA SER A 5 -15.06 -20.54 1.05
C SER A 5 -15.18 -20.21 -0.44
N LYS A 6 -14.19 -19.49 -0.99
CA LYS A 6 -14.18 -19.15 -2.43
C LYS A 6 -14.00 -20.38 -3.33
N LEU A 7 -13.10 -21.30 -2.94
CA LEU A 7 -12.96 -22.58 -3.65
C LEU A 7 -14.25 -23.39 -3.64
N LYS A 8 -14.90 -23.48 -2.47
CA LYS A 8 -16.19 -24.17 -2.32
C LYS A 8 -17.27 -23.56 -3.22
N GLU A 9 -17.34 -22.23 -3.28
CA GLU A 9 -18.27 -21.52 -4.14
C GLU A 9 -18.05 -21.87 -5.62
N ILE A 10 -16.82 -21.73 -6.12
CA ILE A 10 -16.48 -22.04 -7.52
C ILE A 10 -16.77 -23.51 -7.83
N ARG A 11 -16.38 -24.44 -6.96
CA ARG A 11 -16.69 -25.86 -7.13
C ARG A 11 -18.18 -26.11 -7.25
N THR A 12 -18.96 -25.49 -6.36
CA THR A 12 -20.44 -25.67 -6.36
C THR A 12 -21.07 -25.08 -7.62
N LEU A 13 -20.60 -23.90 -8.06
CA LEU A 13 -21.04 -23.30 -9.33
C LEU A 13 -20.73 -24.18 -10.55
N LYS A 14 -19.61 -24.93 -10.50
CA LYS A 14 -19.27 -25.92 -11.55
C LYS A 14 -20.00 -27.26 -11.40
N GLY A 15 -20.87 -27.41 -10.39
CA GLY A 15 -21.66 -28.61 -10.15
C GLY A 15 -20.84 -29.82 -9.66
N LEU A 16 -19.61 -29.59 -9.16
CA LEU A 16 -18.71 -30.66 -8.71
C LEU A 16 -18.92 -31.00 -7.25
N THR A 17 -18.85 -32.28 -6.90
CA THR A 17 -18.69 -32.76 -5.52
C THR A 17 -17.24 -32.57 -5.05
N GLN A 18 -17.00 -32.63 -3.72
CA GLN A 18 -15.63 -32.61 -3.19
C GLN A 18 -14.80 -33.81 -3.66
N GLU A 19 -15.44 -34.95 -3.87
CA GLU A 19 -14.81 -36.17 -4.35
C GLU A 19 -14.38 -36.04 -5.81
N GLU A 20 -15.24 -35.57 -6.69
CA GLU A 20 -14.92 -35.32 -8.10
C GLU A 20 -13.81 -34.29 -8.28
N LEU A 21 -13.77 -33.22 -7.44
CA LEU A 21 -12.67 -32.25 -7.48
C LEU A 21 -11.36 -32.87 -6.98
N ALA A 22 -11.44 -33.67 -5.92
CA ALA A 22 -10.27 -34.37 -5.38
C ALA A 22 -9.65 -35.33 -6.40
N ASP A 23 -10.49 -36.14 -7.07
CA ASP A 23 -10.05 -37.07 -8.11
C ASP A 23 -9.39 -36.35 -9.28
N ARG A 24 -9.93 -35.21 -9.74
CA ARG A 24 -9.36 -34.41 -10.83
C ARG A 24 -8.05 -33.75 -10.49
N ALA A 25 -7.89 -33.35 -9.23
CA ALA A 25 -6.69 -32.66 -8.74
C ALA A 25 -5.66 -33.65 -8.15
N GLU A 26 -5.89 -34.96 -8.25
CA GLU A 26 -5.06 -36.02 -7.66
C GLU A 26 -4.83 -35.84 -6.13
N LEU A 27 -5.86 -35.38 -5.42
CA LEU A 27 -5.88 -35.10 -3.99
C LEU A 27 -6.89 -36.01 -3.27
N SER A 28 -6.81 -36.05 -1.95
CA SER A 28 -7.84 -36.74 -1.17
C SER A 28 -9.06 -35.86 -0.95
N LYS A 29 -10.26 -36.48 -0.91
CA LYS A 29 -11.51 -35.79 -0.52
C LYS A 29 -11.38 -35.11 0.86
N GLY A 30 -10.66 -35.75 1.80
CA GLY A 30 -10.41 -35.19 3.12
C GLY A 30 -9.61 -33.89 3.06
N PHE A 31 -8.61 -33.80 2.19
CA PHE A 31 -7.85 -32.58 1.97
C PHE A 31 -8.73 -31.44 1.40
N ILE A 32 -9.49 -31.72 0.35
CA ILE A 32 -10.44 -30.73 -0.22
C ILE A 32 -11.44 -30.28 0.86
N SER A 33 -11.97 -31.19 1.66
CA SER A 33 -12.90 -30.85 2.75
C SER A 33 -12.27 -29.96 3.83
N GLN A 34 -11.01 -30.23 4.21
CA GLN A 34 -10.28 -29.39 5.17
C GLN A 34 -9.95 -28.02 4.58
N LEU A 35 -9.56 -27.98 3.31
CA LEU A 35 -9.25 -26.76 2.60
C LEU A 35 -10.47 -25.83 2.51
N GLU A 36 -11.63 -26.35 2.10
CA GLU A 36 -12.88 -25.57 1.99
C GLU A 36 -13.39 -25.05 3.34
N ARG A 37 -12.97 -25.64 4.44
CA ARG A 37 -13.28 -25.18 5.81
C ARG A 37 -12.19 -24.30 6.42
N ASN A 38 -11.16 -23.94 5.64
CA ASN A 38 -10.00 -23.18 6.10
C ASN A 38 -9.22 -23.84 7.28
N LEU A 39 -9.28 -25.16 7.38
CA LEU A 39 -8.54 -25.94 8.38
C LEU A 39 -7.12 -26.28 7.93
N THR A 40 -6.81 -26.06 6.65
CA THR A 40 -5.47 -26.21 6.07
C THR A 40 -5.29 -25.16 4.95
N SER A 41 -4.05 -24.87 4.62
CA SER A 41 -3.70 -23.97 3.51
C SER A 41 -2.95 -24.75 2.43
N PRO A 42 -3.32 -24.60 1.14
CA PRO A 42 -2.61 -25.25 0.06
C PRO A 42 -1.28 -24.53 -0.21
N SER A 43 -0.32 -25.23 -0.80
CA SER A 43 0.79 -24.57 -1.48
C SER A 43 0.27 -23.84 -2.74
N ILE A 44 1.05 -22.88 -3.27
CA ILE A 44 0.69 -22.19 -4.52
C ILE A 44 0.55 -23.22 -5.66
N ALA A 45 1.42 -24.21 -5.74
CA ALA A 45 1.35 -25.27 -6.75
C ALA A 45 0.04 -26.05 -6.63
N THR A 46 -0.28 -26.56 -5.42
CA THR A 46 -1.54 -27.28 -5.17
C THR A 46 -2.78 -26.44 -5.48
N LEU A 47 -2.75 -25.14 -5.12
CA LEU A 47 -3.86 -24.24 -5.45
C LEU A 47 -3.99 -24.08 -6.98
N THR A 48 -2.89 -23.93 -7.70
CA THR A 48 -2.89 -23.83 -9.16
C THR A 48 -3.52 -25.06 -9.80
N ASP A 49 -3.14 -26.26 -9.34
CA ASP A 49 -3.69 -27.52 -9.86
C ASP A 49 -5.21 -27.62 -9.62
N ILE A 50 -5.66 -27.29 -8.40
CA ILE A 50 -7.10 -27.24 -8.06
C ILE A 50 -7.85 -26.24 -8.96
N LEU A 51 -7.30 -25.04 -9.16
CA LEU A 51 -7.92 -23.99 -9.97
C LEU A 51 -7.97 -24.39 -11.46
N GLN A 52 -6.96 -25.05 -11.98
CA GLN A 52 -7.00 -25.60 -13.34
C GLN A 52 -8.13 -26.63 -13.49
N CYS A 53 -8.33 -27.51 -12.52
CA CYS A 53 -9.44 -28.47 -12.50
C CYS A 53 -10.82 -27.78 -12.45
N LEU A 54 -10.88 -26.58 -11.85
CA LEU A 54 -12.08 -25.73 -11.79
C LEU A 54 -12.24 -24.83 -13.03
N GLY A 55 -11.26 -24.83 -13.97
CA GLY A 55 -11.30 -24.02 -15.17
C GLY A 55 -11.11 -22.53 -14.92
N THR A 56 -10.26 -22.17 -13.95
CA THR A 56 -9.90 -20.80 -13.60
C THR A 56 -8.39 -20.70 -13.33
N THR A 57 -7.86 -19.49 -13.24
CA THR A 57 -6.45 -19.21 -12.99
C THR A 57 -6.24 -18.55 -11.61
N LEU A 58 -4.99 -18.55 -11.10
CA LEU A 58 -4.65 -17.80 -9.89
C LEU A 58 -5.02 -16.32 -10.02
N GLY A 59 -4.76 -15.72 -11.19
CA GLY A 59 -5.11 -14.33 -11.46
C GLY A 59 -6.61 -14.08 -11.30
N GLU A 60 -7.45 -14.88 -11.94
CA GLU A 60 -8.92 -14.77 -11.85
C GLU A 60 -9.42 -15.09 -10.44
N PHE A 61 -8.83 -16.09 -9.79
CA PHE A 61 -9.22 -16.48 -8.43
C PHE A 61 -8.93 -15.38 -7.41
N PHE A 62 -7.81 -14.68 -7.53
CA PHE A 62 -7.44 -13.59 -6.65
C PHE A 62 -7.90 -12.21 -7.13
N ASN A 63 -8.29 -12.08 -8.41
CA ASN A 63 -9.03 -10.93 -8.90
C ASN A 63 -10.49 -11.00 -8.40
N GLU A 64 -10.68 -10.72 -7.13
CA GLU A 64 -11.78 -9.83 -6.83
C GLU A 64 -11.36 -8.53 -7.49
N THR A 65 -12.15 -7.96 -8.41
CA THR A 65 -12.09 -6.53 -8.66
C THR A 65 -12.49 -5.92 -7.31
N PRO A 66 -11.55 -5.44 -6.47
CA PRO A 66 -11.99 -4.70 -5.30
C PRO A 66 -12.77 -3.53 -5.87
N GLU A 67 -13.96 -3.26 -5.39
CA GLU A 67 -14.55 -1.95 -5.61
C GLU A 67 -13.43 -0.98 -5.33
N GLU A 68 -13.05 -0.21 -6.34
CA GLU A 68 -11.90 0.70 -6.26
C GLU A 68 -12.21 1.67 -5.12
N GLN A 69 -11.53 1.48 -4.00
CA GLN A 69 -11.73 2.37 -2.85
C GLN A 69 -11.24 3.74 -3.25
N VAL A 70 -12.18 4.67 -3.39
CA VAL A 70 -11.91 6.07 -3.81
C VAL A 70 -11.72 6.98 -2.60
N VAL A 71 -12.35 6.67 -1.47
CA VAL A 71 -12.31 7.48 -0.25
C VAL A 71 -11.61 6.70 0.85
N PHE A 72 -10.58 7.31 1.42
CA PHE A 72 -9.78 6.73 2.50
C PHE A 72 -9.97 7.55 3.78
N GLY A 73 -10.23 6.88 4.89
CA GLY A 73 -10.37 7.50 6.20
C GLY A 73 -9.18 7.17 7.11
N LYS A 74 -9.20 7.72 8.32
CA LYS A 74 -8.12 7.51 9.31
C LYS A 74 -7.86 6.03 9.65
N ALA A 75 -8.89 5.18 9.55
CA ALA A 75 -8.74 3.75 9.82
C ALA A 75 -7.93 3.01 8.73
N ASP A 76 -7.81 3.61 7.55
CA ASP A 76 -7.08 3.04 6.41
C ASP A 76 -5.60 3.46 6.42
N TYR A 77 -5.23 4.49 7.20
CA TYR A 77 -3.89 5.07 7.17
C TYR A 77 -2.86 4.13 7.79
N PHE A 78 -1.70 4.08 7.18
CA PHE A 78 -0.51 3.56 7.82
C PHE A 78 0.26 4.72 8.45
N GLU A 79 0.70 4.57 9.70
CA GLU A 79 1.37 5.63 10.46
C GLU A 79 2.72 5.13 10.98
N LYS A 80 3.72 6.00 10.92
CA LYS A 80 5.05 5.76 11.48
C LYS A 80 5.53 7.01 12.20
N TYR A 81 5.88 6.86 13.48
CA TYR A 81 6.54 7.90 14.26
C TYR A 81 8.03 7.62 14.36
N ASP A 82 8.84 8.65 14.16
CA ASP A 82 10.29 8.63 14.31
C ASP A 82 10.71 9.61 15.40
N ALA A 83 11.16 9.07 16.53
CA ALA A 83 11.56 9.87 17.70
C ALA A 83 12.89 10.60 17.48
N GLU A 84 13.79 10.08 16.64
CA GLU A 84 15.08 10.71 16.35
C GLU A 84 14.88 11.94 15.45
N GLN A 85 14.09 11.78 14.40
CA GLN A 85 13.76 12.86 13.47
C GLN A 85 12.63 13.76 13.98
N LYS A 86 11.92 13.37 15.07
CA LYS A 86 10.78 14.07 15.63
C LYS A 86 9.71 14.35 14.59
N ASN A 87 9.35 13.31 13.84
CA ASN A 87 8.32 13.40 12.83
C ASN A 87 7.35 12.22 12.91
N GLU A 88 6.17 12.44 12.38
CA GLU A 88 5.17 11.43 12.12
C GLU A 88 4.80 11.48 10.63
N ILE A 89 4.90 10.34 9.96
CA ILE A 89 4.49 10.16 8.57
C ILE A 89 3.24 9.30 8.55
N ARG A 90 2.22 9.74 7.83
CA ARG A 90 0.99 8.99 7.58
C ARG A 90 0.80 8.80 6.10
N TRP A 91 0.78 7.55 5.67
CA TRP A 91 0.40 7.18 4.31
C TRP A 91 -1.12 7.20 4.22
N ILE A 92 -1.65 8.31 3.69
CA ILE A 92 -3.10 8.57 3.63
C ILE A 92 -3.79 7.84 2.47
N ILE A 93 -3.02 7.31 1.52
CA ILE A 93 -3.46 6.39 0.49
C ILE A 93 -2.65 5.10 0.63
N PRO A 94 -3.19 4.05 1.25
CA PRO A 94 -2.49 2.78 1.41
C PRO A 94 -2.14 2.16 0.05
N ASN A 95 -0.99 1.51 -0.02
CA ASN A 95 -0.50 0.84 -1.25
C ASN A 95 -0.37 1.78 -2.46
N ALA A 96 0.01 3.03 -2.23
CA ALA A 96 0.19 4.03 -3.28
C ALA A 96 1.20 3.62 -4.37
N GLN A 97 2.08 2.63 -4.11
CA GLN A 97 3.00 2.05 -5.11
C GLN A 97 2.31 1.50 -6.36
N LYS A 98 1.00 1.27 -6.31
CA LYS A 98 0.18 0.92 -7.49
C LYS A 98 -0.28 2.12 -8.29
N ASN A 99 -0.13 3.32 -7.75
CA ASN A 99 -0.61 4.57 -8.31
C ASN A 99 0.53 5.35 -8.98
N MET A 100 0.19 6.44 -9.63
CA MET A 100 1.17 7.35 -10.24
C MET A 100 1.77 8.34 -9.23
N MET A 101 1.12 8.52 -8.07
CA MET A 101 1.55 9.44 -7.02
C MET A 101 1.33 8.83 -5.64
N GLU A 102 2.14 9.25 -4.68
CA GLU A 102 2.04 8.86 -3.28
C GLU A 102 1.89 10.10 -2.39
N PRO A 103 0.66 10.45 -1.99
CA PRO A 103 0.43 11.51 -1.03
C PRO A 103 0.61 11.00 0.40
N ILE A 104 1.41 11.72 1.18
CA ILE A 104 1.59 11.50 2.61
C ILE A 104 1.24 12.75 3.40
N LEU A 105 0.82 12.56 4.64
CA LEU A 105 0.69 13.63 5.62
C LEU A 105 1.87 13.54 6.58
N ILE A 106 2.65 14.62 6.67
CA ILE A 106 3.79 14.72 7.59
C ILE A 106 3.46 15.71 8.70
N THR A 107 3.77 15.31 9.93
CA THR A 107 3.80 16.20 11.08
C THR A 107 5.23 16.26 11.61
N LEU A 108 5.83 17.45 11.62
CA LEU A 108 7.12 17.72 12.22
C LEU A 108 6.90 18.38 13.58
N GLU A 109 7.51 17.85 14.61
CA GLU A 109 7.57 18.52 15.92
C GLU A 109 8.52 19.73 15.89
N ALA A 110 8.62 20.47 16.97
CA ALA A 110 9.59 21.54 17.10
C ALA A 110 11.02 20.99 17.02
N GLY A 111 11.81 21.49 16.05
CA GLY A 111 13.13 20.98 15.72
C GLY A 111 13.14 19.66 14.93
N GLY A 112 11.97 19.20 14.46
CA GLY A 112 11.84 17.98 13.68
C GLY A 112 12.28 18.14 12.22
N SER A 113 12.59 17.00 11.60
CA SER A 113 13.06 16.91 10.21
C SER A 113 12.57 15.62 9.54
N THR A 114 12.62 15.56 8.23
CA THR A 114 12.62 14.29 7.50
C THR A 114 14.04 13.77 7.32
N TYR A 115 14.20 12.48 7.02
CA TYR A 115 15.49 11.98 6.53
C TYR A 115 15.82 12.63 5.19
N PRO A 116 17.12 12.85 4.91
CA PRO A 116 17.52 13.32 3.60
C PRO A 116 17.34 12.24 2.54
N ASP A 117 16.49 12.53 1.55
CA ASP A 117 16.29 11.69 0.38
C ASP A 117 17.36 11.92 -0.68
N ASN A 118 17.75 10.84 -1.34
CA ASN A 118 18.68 10.90 -2.46
C ASN A 118 17.95 11.39 -3.73
N PRO A 119 18.70 11.92 -4.72
CA PRO A 119 18.11 12.27 -6.01
C PRO A 119 17.39 11.10 -6.64
N HIS A 120 16.20 11.36 -7.21
CA HIS A 120 15.40 10.38 -7.95
C HIS A 120 14.65 11.05 -9.10
N GLU A 121 14.14 10.24 -10.01
CA GLU A 121 13.28 10.72 -11.09
C GLU A 121 11.91 11.12 -10.56
N GLY A 122 11.25 12.03 -11.28
CA GLY A 122 9.89 12.45 -10.98
C GLY A 122 9.77 13.88 -10.48
N GLU A 123 8.72 14.11 -9.72
CA GLU A 123 8.33 15.44 -9.26
C GLU A 123 7.79 15.36 -7.84
N GLU A 124 7.98 16.43 -7.08
CA GLU A 124 7.47 16.54 -5.73
C GLU A 124 6.68 17.82 -5.53
N PHE A 125 5.54 17.66 -4.87
CA PHE A 125 4.65 18.75 -4.49
C PHE A 125 4.37 18.68 -3.00
N GLY A 126 4.33 19.85 -2.33
CA GLY A 126 3.85 19.92 -0.96
C GLY A 126 2.99 21.14 -0.69
N TYR A 127 2.11 21.00 0.31
CA TYR A 127 1.25 22.07 0.80
C TYR A 127 1.24 22.13 2.31
N VAL A 128 1.59 23.28 2.89
CA VAL A 128 1.71 23.47 4.34
C VAL A 128 0.33 23.74 4.96
N LEU A 129 -0.14 22.81 5.78
CA LEU A 129 -1.42 22.89 6.48
C LEU A 129 -1.33 23.74 7.76
N GLN A 130 -0.18 23.61 8.46
CA GLN A 130 0.05 24.34 9.73
C GLN A 130 1.55 24.58 9.93
N GLY A 131 1.89 25.69 10.59
CA GLY A 131 3.27 26.04 10.93
C GLY A 131 4.07 26.56 9.76
N SER A 132 5.38 26.26 9.75
CA SER A 132 6.31 26.64 8.69
C SER A 132 7.43 25.62 8.59
N ILE A 133 7.94 25.44 7.38
CA ILE A 133 9.01 24.51 7.05
C ILE A 133 10.15 25.23 6.33
N SER A 134 11.34 24.64 6.45
CA SER A 134 12.46 24.90 5.56
C SER A 134 12.66 23.69 4.66
N ILE A 135 12.71 23.92 3.35
CA ILE A 135 12.90 22.92 2.30
C ILE A 135 14.34 23.01 1.85
N HIS A 136 15.14 21.96 2.09
CA HIS A 136 16.54 21.88 1.74
C HIS A 136 16.67 21.09 0.43
N ILE A 137 17.25 21.69 -0.60
CA ILE A 137 17.50 21.05 -1.92
C ILE A 137 18.95 21.32 -2.30
N GLY A 138 19.79 20.30 -2.18
CA GLY A 138 21.25 20.46 -2.34
C GLY A 138 21.81 21.50 -1.35
N SER A 139 22.40 22.57 -1.86
CA SER A 139 22.95 23.68 -1.06
C SER A 139 21.97 24.82 -0.80
N LYS A 140 20.75 24.76 -1.37
CA LYS A 140 19.76 25.82 -1.25
C LYS A 140 18.71 25.48 -0.21
N THR A 141 18.21 26.51 0.48
CA THR A 141 17.12 26.40 1.45
C THR A 141 16.02 27.39 1.08
N TYR A 142 14.80 26.86 1.01
CA TYR A 142 13.60 27.64 0.78
C TYR A 142 12.73 27.58 2.02
N ARG A 143 11.76 28.47 2.14
CA ARG A 143 10.81 28.48 3.27
C ARG A 143 9.39 28.53 2.74
N ALA A 144 8.53 27.75 3.39
CA ALA A 144 7.10 27.81 3.18
C ALA A 144 6.37 27.82 4.53
N LYS A 145 5.26 28.54 4.60
CA LYS A 145 4.40 28.67 5.78
C LYS A 145 2.98 28.22 5.44
N LYS A 146 2.15 28.12 6.46
CA LYS A 146 0.74 27.76 6.32
C LYS A 146 0.08 28.46 5.12
N GLY A 147 -0.56 27.66 4.26
CA GLY A 147 -1.25 28.10 3.06
C GLY A 147 -0.36 28.22 1.83
N GLU A 148 0.95 28.00 1.96
CA GLU A 148 1.88 28.03 0.83
C GLU A 148 2.18 26.61 0.35
N SER A 149 2.51 26.50 -0.93
CA SER A 149 2.93 25.26 -1.59
C SER A 149 4.36 25.34 -2.09
N PHE A 150 4.95 24.19 -2.29
CA PHE A 150 6.24 24.04 -2.98
C PHE A 150 6.14 22.94 -4.04
N TYR A 151 7.02 23.05 -5.01
CA TYR A 151 7.15 22.10 -6.10
C TYR A 151 8.56 22.11 -6.61
N PHE A 152 9.15 20.92 -6.83
CA PHE A 152 10.48 20.81 -7.43
C PHE A 152 10.68 19.43 -8.08
N THR A 153 11.66 19.35 -8.99
CA THR A 153 12.21 18.09 -9.47
C THR A 153 13.30 17.63 -8.52
N PRO A 154 13.23 16.42 -7.94
CA PRO A 154 14.16 15.92 -6.92
C PRO A 154 15.51 15.46 -7.50
N ASP A 155 16.16 16.33 -8.28
CA ASP A 155 17.47 16.11 -8.91
C ASP A 155 18.66 16.23 -7.94
N LYS A 156 18.40 16.61 -6.70
CA LYS A 156 19.39 16.80 -5.62
C LYS A 156 18.89 16.20 -4.33
N LYS A 157 19.83 15.90 -3.43
CA LYS A 157 19.51 15.50 -2.07
C LYS A 157 18.61 16.54 -1.40
N HIS A 158 17.51 16.12 -0.81
CA HIS A 158 16.52 17.03 -0.26
C HIS A 158 15.89 16.48 1.03
N TYR A 159 15.40 17.38 1.86
CA TYR A 159 14.74 17.09 3.12
C TYR A 159 14.00 18.32 3.66
N LEU A 160 13.14 18.11 4.62
CA LEU A 160 12.40 19.17 5.28
C LEU A 160 12.82 19.30 6.75
N THR A 161 12.73 20.53 7.27
CA THR A 161 12.90 20.81 8.71
C THR A 161 11.84 21.78 9.18
N SER A 162 11.48 21.73 10.48
CA SER A 162 10.65 22.76 11.09
C SER A 162 11.21 23.18 12.44
N ARG A 163 11.38 24.49 12.65
CA ARG A 163 11.86 25.02 13.93
C ARG A 163 10.82 24.97 15.03
N HIS A 164 9.55 25.18 14.69
CA HIS A 164 8.47 25.36 15.66
C HIS A 164 7.35 24.32 15.54
N GLY A 165 7.56 23.34 14.67
CA GLY A 165 6.55 22.35 14.29
C GLY A 165 5.75 22.78 13.07
N ALA A 166 5.36 21.80 12.27
CA ALA A 166 4.57 21.99 11.06
C ALA A 166 3.80 20.72 10.70
N SER A 167 2.73 20.89 9.94
CA SER A 167 2.02 19.79 9.29
C SER A 167 1.80 20.14 7.82
N LEU A 168 2.02 19.18 6.94
CA LEU A 168 1.93 19.37 5.49
C LEU A 168 1.47 18.10 4.78
N ILE A 169 0.88 18.26 3.61
CA ILE A 169 0.76 17.18 2.64
C ILE A 169 1.99 17.23 1.74
N TRP A 170 2.60 16.07 1.51
CA TRP A 170 3.71 15.92 0.56
C TRP A 170 3.35 14.81 -0.42
N VAL A 171 3.58 15.05 -1.70
CA VAL A 171 3.24 14.12 -2.78
C VAL A 171 4.47 13.88 -3.63
N SER A 172 4.84 12.63 -3.80
CA SER A 172 5.88 12.19 -4.73
C SER A 172 5.24 11.50 -5.95
N THR A 173 5.79 11.72 -7.12
CA THR A 173 5.44 11.02 -8.35
C THR A 173 6.72 10.71 -9.13
N PRO A 174 7.03 9.42 -9.43
CA PRO A 174 6.34 8.23 -8.93
C PRO A 174 6.46 8.08 -7.40
N PRO A 175 5.71 7.13 -6.79
CA PRO A 175 5.83 6.80 -5.36
C PRO A 175 7.28 6.51 -4.95
N SER A 176 7.73 7.13 -3.86
CA SER A 176 9.13 7.07 -3.39
C SER A 176 9.27 7.05 -1.86
N PHE A 177 8.18 7.16 -1.11
CA PHE A 177 8.19 7.18 0.36
C PHE A 177 8.08 5.80 1.01
#